data_e661bb9973c789bd9155737bea6cd800
#
_entry.id   e661bb9973c789bd9155737bea6cd800
#
_cell.length_a   1.000
_cell.length_b   1.000
_cell.length_c   1.000
_cell.angle_alpha   90.00
_cell.angle_beta   90.00
_cell.angle_gamma   90.00
#
_symmetry.space_group_name_H-M   'P 1'
#
loop_
_entity.id
_entity.type
_entity.pdbx_description
1 polymer ?
#
loop_
_entity_poly.entity_id
_entity_poly.type
_entity_poly.pdbx_seq_one_letter_code
_entity_poly.pdbx_strand_id
1 'polypeptide(L)'
;MLSCNGIVLNYAFVMYNKSISKINIVENIAKELPVPLVMSYFLCDCWYTFEKIINIFAARGFHTIGALKTNRMLYPFGFKKKLNEFASLLLITRSNFHLVTVKKQKYYVYRYEGKLNGIENAVVLLSYPEKAFGNPKALRAFLSTDVALSVDETLSYYACRWPIEIFFASVRIN
;
A
#
# COMPACT_ATOMS: atom_id res chain seq x y z
N MET A 1 -7.05 3.48 -13.01
CA MET A 1 -5.93 3.59 -13.97
C MET A 1 -5.23 2.26 -14.09
N LEU A 2 -4.76 1.91 -15.27
CA LEU A 2 -3.85 0.78 -15.54
C LEU A 2 -2.48 1.34 -15.89
N SER A 3 -1.42 0.68 -15.42
CA SER A 3 -0.04 1.05 -15.74
C SER A 3 0.72 -0.20 -16.16
N CYS A 4 1.40 -0.11 -17.31
CA CYS A 4 2.24 -1.17 -17.85
C CYS A 4 3.43 -0.53 -18.59
N ASN A 5 4.66 -0.94 -18.24
CA ASN A 5 5.90 -0.47 -18.87
C ASN A 5 6.00 1.07 -19.02
N GLY A 6 5.56 1.80 -17.99
CA GLY A 6 5.57 3.26 -17.97
C GLY A 6 4.40 3.94 -18.73
N ILE A 7 3.57 3.17 -19.42
CA ILE A 7 2.33 3.67 -20.05
C ILE A 7 1.22 3.64 -19.00
N VAL A 8 0.53 4.76 -18.85
CA VAL A 8 -0.58 4.91 -17.90
C VAL A 8 -1.86 5.23 -18.66
N LEU A 9 -2.90 4.41 -18.47
CA LEU A 9 -4.20 4.54 -19.13
C LEU A 9 -5.32 4.67 -18.07
N ASN A 10 -6.27 5.55 -18.34
CA ASN A 10 -7.51 5.62 -17.58
C ASN A 10 -8.42 4.46 -17.98
N TYR A 11 -8.55 3.45 -17.12
CA TYR A 11 -9.41 2.30 -17.37
C TYR A 11 -10.89 2.63 -17.14
N ALA A 12 -11.18 3.27 -15.99
CA ALA A 12 -12.53 3.66 -15.64
C ALA A 12 -12.52 4.97 -14.84
N PHE A 13 -13.57 5.76 -15.03
CA PHE A 13 -13.88 6.94 -14.24
C PHE A 13 -15.31 6.84 -13.78
N VAL A 14 -15.52 6.83 -12.48
CA VAL A 14 -16.87 6.71 -11.89
C VAL A 14 -17.17 7.95 -11.07
N MET A 15 -18.23 8.65 -11.43
CA MET A 15 -18.76 9.77 -10.64
C MET A 15 -19.36 9.22 -9.35
N TYR A 16 -18.78 9.63 -8.22
CA TYR A 16 -19.28 9.22 -6.92
C TYR A 16 -20.55 9.98 -6.56
N ASN A 17 -21.62 9.26 -6.32
CA ASN A 17 -22.80 9.76 -5.64
C ASN A 17 -22.99 9.01 -4.31
N LYS A 18 -23.69 9.62 -3.36
CA LYS A 18 -23.85 9.05 -2.01
C LYS A 18 -24.78 7.83 -1.95
N SER A 19 -25.44 7.46 -3.05
CA SER A 19 -26.38 6.32 -3.11
C SER A 19 -25.67 4.97 -3.15
N ILE A 20 -24.40 4.93 -3.62
CA ILE A 20 -23.61 3.71 -3.73
C ILE A 20 -22.33 3.86 -2.89
N SER A 21 -21.98 2.85 -2.09
CA SER A 21 -20.75 2.89 -1.31
C SER A 21 -19.53 2.84 -2.22
N LYS A 22 -18.45 3.55 -1.83
CA LYS A 22 -17.16 3.48 -2.55
C LYS A 22 -16.62 2.06 -2.66
N ILE A 23 -16.90 1.21 -1.67
CA ILE A 23 -16.49 -0.20 -1.65
C ILE A 23 -17.22 -0.96 -2.76
N ASN A 24 -18.53 -0.77 -2.92
CA ASN A 24 -19.30 -1.42 -3.98
C ASN A 24 -18.86 -0.97 -5.38
N ILE A 25 -18.46 0.29 -5.53
CA ILE A 25 -17.90 0.79 -6.79
C ILE A 25 -16.60 0.04 -7.11
N VAL A 26 -15.69 -0.07 -6.15
CA VAL A 26 -14.41 -0.77 -6.34
C VAL A 26 -14.64 -2.27 -6.61
N GLU A 27 -15.58 -2.90 -5.91
CA GLU A 27 -15.97 -4.29 -6.14
C GLU A 27 -16.48 -4.51 -7.56
N ASN A 28 -17.35 -3.64 -8.07
CA ASN A 28 -17.87 -3.74 -9.44
C ASN A 28 -16.76 -3.56 -10.47
N ILE A 29 -15.89 -2.56 -10.29
CA ILE A 29 -14.73 -2.37 -11.17
C ILE A 29 -13.83 -3.62 -11.16
N ALA A 30 -13.57 -4.22 -10.00
CA ALA A 30 -12.73 -5.40 -9.90
C ALA A 30 -13.33 -6.60 -10.64
N LYS A 31 -14.66 -6.77 -10.63
CA LYS A 31 -15.34 -7.84 -11.39
C LYS A 31 -15.18 -7.69 -12.91
N GLU A 32 -15.10 -6.48 -13.40
CA GLU A 32 -14.98 -6.16 -14.82
C GLU A 32 -13.51 -6.19 -15.30
N LEU A 33 -12.53 -6.15 -14.39
CA LEU A 33 -11.13 -6.23 -14.78
C LEU A 33 -10.82 -7.57 -15.45
N PRO A 34 -10.03 -7.57 -16.54
CA PRO A 34 -9.53 -8.81 -17.10
C PRO A 34 -8.63 -9.54 -16.09
N VAL A 35 -8.65 -10.88 -16.14
CA VAL A 35 -7.70 -11.68 -15.35
C VAL A 35 -6.30 -11.41 -15.90
N PRO A 36 -5.32 -11.05 -15.07
CA PRO A 36 -3.98 -10.73 -15.54
C PRO A 36 -3.28 -12.00 -16.04
N LEU A 37 -2.56 -11.87 -17.16
CA LEU A 37 -1.73 -12.94 -17.72
C LEU A 37 -0.31 -12.96 -17.14
N VAL A 38 0.05 -11.91 -16.40
CA VAL A 38 1.35 -11.74 -15.74
C VAL A 38 1.14 -11.26 -14.31
N MET A 39 2.17 -11.36 -13.48
CA MET A 39 2.15 -10.82 -12.12
C MET A 39 1.67 -9.37 -12.13
N SER A 40 0.59 -9.10 -11.43
CA SER A 40 -0.09 -7.80 -11.45
C SER A 40 -0.49 -7.35 -10.06
N TYR A 41 -0.44 -6.05 -9.85
CA TYR A 41 -0.64 -5.44 -8.54
C TYR A 41 -1.78 -4.43 -8.55
N PHE A 42 -2.67 -4.54 -7.58
CA PHE A 42 -3.63 -3.50 -7.24
C PHE A 42 -2.98 -2.51 -6.29
N LEU A 43 -2.83 -1.25 -6.74
CA LEU A 43 -2.22 -0.18 -5.96
C LEU A 43 -3.30 0.71 -5.36
N CYS A 44 -3.31 0.89 -4.04
CA CYS A 44 -4.36 1.65 -3.38
C CYS A 44 -3.86 2.50 -2.20
N ASP A 45 -4.67 3.45 -1.79
CA ASP A 45 -4.44 4.21 -0.56
C ASP A 45 -4.94 3.46 0.68
N CYS A 46 -4.76 4.05 1.86
CA CYS A 46 -5.10 3.41 3.13
C CYS A 46 -6.62 3.19 3.36
N TRP A 47 -7.50 3.73 2.51
CA TRP A 47 -8.94 3.50 2.58
C TRP A 47 -9.36 2.15 2.02
N TYR A 48 -8.55 1.57 1.13
CA TYR A 48 -8.88 0.33 0.43
C TYR A 48 -8.01 -0.87 0.88
N THR A 49 -7.07 -0.67 1.82
CA THR A 49 -6.22 -1.73 2.37
C THR A 49 -6.88 -2.50 3.50
N PHE A 50 -8.02 -3.14 3.25
CA PHE A 50 -8.68 -4.03 4.20
C PHE A 50 -9.11 -5.34 3.53
N GLU A 51 -9.31 -6.34 4.36
CA GLU A 51 -9.50 -7.75 3.99
C GLU A 51 -10.45 -7.94 2.81
N LYS A 52 -11.66 -7.35 2.87
CA LYS A 52 -12.68 -7.53 1.82
C LYS A 52 -12.14 -7.09 0.43
N ILE A 53 -11.53 -5.92 0.33
CA ILE A 53 -11.02 -5.41 -0.94
C ILE A 53 -9.82 -6.24 -1.42
N ILE A 54 -8.90 -6.56 -0.52
CA ILE A 54 -7.73 -7.39 -0.84
C ILE A 54 -8.18 -8.74 -1.40
N ASN A 55 -9.15 -9.39 -0.76
CA ASN A 55 -9.67 -10.69 -1.21
C ASN A 55 -10.39 -10.61 -2.56
N ILE A 56 -11.11 -9.53 -2.84
CA ILE A 56 -11.74 -9.30 -4.15
C ILE A 56 -10.69 -9.27 -5.27
N PHE A 57 -9.61 -8.51 -5.07
CA PHE A 57 -8.53 -8.43 -6.06
C PHE A 57 -7.70 -9.71 -6.13
N ALA A 58 -7.44 -10.37 -4.98
CA ALA A 58 -6.75 -11.66 -4.94
C ALA A 58 -7.52 -12.73 -5.72
N ALA A 59 -8.85 -12.78 -5.59
CA ALA A 59 -9.70 -13.69 -6.37
C ALA A 59 -9.66 -13.43 -7.89
N ARG A 60 -9.20 -12.25 -8.31
CA ARG A 60 -8.98 -11.88 -9.71
C ARG A 60 -7.53 -12.05 -10.16
N GLY A 61 -6.65 -12.60 -9.31
CA GLY A 61 -5.24 -12.84 -9.64
C GLY A 61 -4.32 -11.64 -9.42
N PHE A 62 -4.75 -10.63 -8.66
CA PHE A 62 -3.92 -9.47 -8.33
C PHE A 62 -3.35 -9.56 -6.92
N HIS A 63 -2.08 -9.30 -6.75
CA HIS A 63 -1.54 -8.90 -5.46
C HIS A 63 -1.92 -7.46 -5.13
N THR A 64 -1.95 -7.12 -3.84
CA THR A 64 -2.25 -5.76 -3.39
C THR A 64 -1.01 -5.11 -2.80
N ILE A 65 -0.69 -3.89 -3.25
CA ILE A 65 0.26 -3.00 -2.59
C ILE A 65 -0.49 -1.73 -2.21
N GLY A 66 -0.50 -1.37 -0.92
CA GLY A 66 -1.25 -0.22 -0.48
C GLY A 66 -0.69 0.46 0.76
N ALA A 67 -1.03 1.73 0.96
CA ALA A 67 -0.72 2.40 2.22
C ALA A 67 -1.55 1.81 3.36
N LEU A 68 -1.01 1.89 4.57
CA LEU A 68 -1.71 1.50 5.80
C LEU A 68 -1.88 2.71 6.73
N LYS A 69 -3.00 2.75 7.44
CA LYS A 69 -3.15 3.63 8.60
C LYS A 69 -2.25 3.12 9.72
N THR A 70 -1.54 4.02 10.38
CA THR A 70 -0.55 3.67 11.43
C THR A 70 -1.18 3.13 12.73
N ASN A 71 -2.49 3.18 12.85
CA ASN A 71 -3.24 2.58 13.95
C ASN A 71 -3.72 1.13 13.67
N ARG A 72 -3.33 0.53 12.53
CA ARG A 72 -3.64 -0.88 12.22
C ARG A 72 -2.94 -1.82 13.19
N MET A 73 -3.56 -2.98 13.40
CA MET A 73 -3.05 -3.99 14.33
C MET A 73 -2.15 -5.00 13.58
N LEU A 74 -0.95 -5.18 14.13
CA LEU A 74 -0.01 -6.25 13.78
C LEU A 74 0.04 -7.29 14.90
N TYR A 75 0.67 -8.42 14.59
CA TYR A 75 0.88 -9.50 15.58
C TYR A 75 2.36 -9.93 15.63
N PRO A 76 3.30 -9.00 15.91
CA PRO A 76 4.71 -9.35 16.04
C PRO A 76 4.90 -10.31 17.20
N PHE A 77 5.61 -11.43 16.93
CA PHE A 77 5.84 -12.48 17.92
C PHE A 77 4.56 -13.02 18.58
N GLY A 78 3.42 -12.97 17.88
CA GLY A 78 2.12 -13.39 18.39
C GLY A 78 1.38 -12.37 19.25
N PHE A 79 2.00 -11.22 19.58
CA PHE A 79 1.38 -10.17 20.41
C PHE A 79 0.69 -9.10 19.56
N LYS A 80 -0.55 -8.80 19.90
CA LYS A 80 -1.33 -7.75 19.25
C LYS A 80 -0.79 -6.36 19.62
N LYS A 81 -0.34 -5.59 18.61
CA LYS A 81 0.15 -4.21 18.79
C LYS A 81 -0.31 -3.31 17.65
N LYS A 82 -0.55 -2.03 17.93
CA LYS A 82 -0.71 -1.05 16.87
C LYS A 82 0.61 -0.82 16.16
N LEU A 83 0.53 -0.55 14.88
CA LEU A 83 1.67 -0.36 14.01
C LEU A 83 2.57 0.82 14.47
N ASN A 84 1.99 1.94 14.87
CA ASN A 84 2.75 3.08 15.43
C ASN A 84 3.43 2.74 16.75
N GLU A 85 2.80 1.97 17.64
CA GLU A 85 3.38 1.51 18.90
C GLU A 85 4.54 0.56 18.64
N PHE A 86 4.37 -0.36 17.68
CA PHE A 86 5.44 -1.28 17.27
C PHE A 86 6.62 -0.53 16.65
N ALA A 87 6.36 0.44 15.77
CA ALA A 87 7.40 1.28 15.19
C ALA A 87 8.20 2.02 16.28
N SER A 88 7.54 2.55 17.31
CA SER A 88 8.22 3.22 18.42
C SER A 88 9.13 2.29 19.21
N LEU A 89 8.75 1.03 19.41
CA LEU A 89 9.61 0.03 20.05
C LEU A 89 10.85 -0.29 19.20
N LEU A 90 10.68 -0.37 17.87
CA LEU A 90 11.79 -0.65 16.97
C LEU A 90 12.83 0.48 16.94
N LEU A 91 12.43 1.73 17.20
CA LEU A 91 13.33 2.88 17.23
C LEU A 91 14.37 2.82 18.36
N ILE A 92 14.15 2.00 19.41
CA ILE A 92 15.12 1.79 20.51
C ILE A 92 16.45 1.27 19.92
N THR A 93 16.37 0.47 18.85
CA THR A 93 17.55 -0.07 18.18
C THR A 93 17.52 0.34 16.70
N ARG A 94 18.27 1.39 16.37
CA ARG A 94 18.30 1.95 15.01
C ARG A 94 18.68 0.92 13.92
N SER A 95 19.50 -0.07 14.25
CA SER A 95 19.90 -1.15 13.32
C SER A 95 18.74 -2.03 12.84
N ASN A 96 17.56 -1.92 13.44
CA ASN A 96 16.36 -2.57 12.94
C ASN A 96 15.91 -2.01 11.57
N PHE A 97 16.31 -0.79 11.25
CA PHE A 97 15.91 -0.11 10.01
C PHE A 97 17.06 -0.11 9.00
N HIS A 98 16.73 -0.46 7.76
CA HIS A 98 17.67 -0.42 6.65
C HIS A 98 17.44 0.83 5.81
N LEU A 99 18.53 1.45 5.35
CA LEU A 99 18.46 2.62 4.46
C LEU A 99 18.22 2.13 3.03
N VAL A 100 17.16 2.60 2.41
CA VAL A 100 16.80 2.32 1.01
C VAL A 100 16.64 3.61 0.24
N THR A 101 16.86 3.57 -1.08
CA THR A 101 16.73 4.74 -1.95
C THR A 101 15.66 4.47 -3.01
N VAL A 102 14.57 5.23 -2.98
CA VAL A 102 13.48 5.13 -3.97
C VAL A 102 13.30 6.49 -4.65
N LYS A 103 13.36 6.52 -5.98
CA LYS A 103 13.22 7.76 -6.78
C LYS A 103 14.11 8.91 -6.27
N LYS A 104 15.38 8.64 -5.98
CA LYS A 104 16.37 9.60 -5.46
C LYS A 104 16.10 10.10 -4.03
N GLN A 105 15.14 9.56 -3.33
CA GLN A 105 14.87 9.88 -1.92
C GLN A 105 15.26 8.71 -1.02
N LYS A 106 15.84 8.99 0.14
CA LYS A 106 16.30 8.01 1.11
C LYS A 106 15.30 7.82 2.24
N TYR A 107 15.09 6.56 2.61
CA TYR A 107 14.16 6.16 3.66
C TYR A 107 14.80 5.11 4.56
N TYR A 108 14.57 5.21 5.86
CA TYR A 108 14.81 4.12 6.80
C TYR A 108 13.57 3.24 6.84
N VAL A 109 13.71 1.96 6.49
CA VAL A 109 12.61 1.02 6.37
C VAL A 109 12.84 -0.21 7.22
N TYR A 110 11.82 -0.61 7.97
CA TYR A 110 11.74 -1.91 8.64
C TYR A 110 10.72 -2.78 7.89
N ARG A 111 11.09 -4.03 7.60
CA ARG A 111 10.22 -5.01 6.96
C ARG A 111 9.70 -5.99 8.02
N TYR A 112 8.41 -6.00 8.21
CA TYR A 112 7.68 -7.02 8.98
C TYR A 112 7.01 -7.97 8.00
N GLU A 113 7.06 -9.28 8.28
CA GLU A 113 6.26 -10.28 7.57
C GLU A 113 5.44 -11.06 8.58
N GLY A 114 4.16 -11.21 8.35
CA GLY A 114 3.27 -11.94 9.21
C GLY A 114 1.84 -11.43 9.20
N LYS A 115 1.10 -11.80 10.26
CA LYS A 115 -0.33 -11.49 10.39
C LYS A 115 -0.58 -10.01 10.61
N LEU A 116 -1.50 -9.50 9.82
CA LEU A 116 -2.14 -8.19 9.98
C LEU A 116 -3.64 -8.44 10.23
N ASN A 117 -4.33 -7.55 10.94
CA ASN A 117 -5.75 -7.74 11.24
C ASN A 117 -6.58 -7.97 9.96
N GLY A 118 -7.19 -9.12 9.84
CA GLY A 118 -7.95 -9.58 8.67
C GLY A 118 -7.11 -10.15 7.50
N ILE A 119 -5.77 -10.26 7.65
CA ILE A 119 -4.87 -10.82 6.62
C ILE A 119 -3.89 -11.77 7.32
N GLU A 120 -3.87 -13.03 6.93
CA GLU A 120 -3.07 -14.06 7.61
C GLU A 120 -1.57 -13.90 7.40
N ASN A 121 -1.14 -13.51 6.21
CA ASN A 121 0.27 -13.23 5.92
C ASN A 121 0.41 -12.10 4.92
N ALA A 122 1.22 -11.13 5.26
CA ALA A 122 1.58 -10.00 4.41
C ALA A 122 2.91 -9.39 4.83
N VAL A 123 3.54 -8.68 3.93
CA VAL A 123 4.66 -7.80 4.25
C VAL A 123 4.11 -6.43 4.63
N VAL A 124 4.60 -5.89 5.74
CA VAL A 124 4.35 -4.50 6.15
C VAL A 124 5.68 -3.78 6.23
N LEU A 125 5.80 -2.68 5.50
CA LEU A 125 6.95 -1.79 5.54
C LEU A 125 6.64 -0.58 6.41
N LEU A 126 7.47 -0.37 7.45
CA LEU A 126 7.45 0.84 8.28
C LEU A 126 8.55 1.76 7.77
N SER A 127 8.18 2.92 7.26
CA SER A 127 9.09 3.80 6.54
C SER A 127 9.14 5.19 7.15
N TYR A 128 10.34 5.71 7.33
CA TYR A 128 10.62 7.11 7.69
C TYR A 128 11.50 7.75 6.63
N PRO A 129 11.20 8.97 6.17
CA PRO A 129 12.17 9.74 5.40
C PRO A 129 13.48 9.91 6.20
N GLU A 130 14.64 9.85 5.55
CA GLU A 130 15.95 9.95 6.21
C GLU A 130 16.05 11.18 7.13
N LYS A 131 15.59 12.34 6.64
CA LYS A 131 15.62 13.61 7.38
C LYS A 131 14.64 13.69 8.55
N ALA A 132 13.68 12.79 8.63
CA ALA A 132 12.64 12.77 9.65
C ALA A 132 12.58 11.40 10.38
N PHE A 133 13.71 10.69 10.41
CA PHE A 133 13.79 9.39 11.09
C PHE A 133 13.40 9.52 12.56
N GLY A 134 12.51 8.65 13.02
CA GLY A 134 12.01 8.63 14.39
C GLY A 134 10.90 9.64 14.70
N ASN A 135 10.56 10.55 13.79
CA ASN A 135 9.41 11.43 13.97
C ASN A 135 8.09 10.66 13.76
N PRO A 136 7.23 10.51 14.79
CA PRO A 136 5.98 9.74 14.66
C PRO A 136 5.04 10.25 13.56
N LYS A 137 5.05 11.57 13.28
CA LYS A 137 4.22 12.18 12.22
C LYS A 137 4.74 11.86 10.81
N ALA A 138 6.00 11.49 10.69
CA ALA A 138 6.64 11.14 9.43
C ALA A 138 6.54 9.64 9.11
N LEU A 139 6.10 8.81 10.07
CA LEU A 139 5.89 7.38 9.84
C LEU A 139 4.88 7.15 8.72
N ARG A 140 5.28 6.35 7.76
CA ARG A 140 4.42 5.80 6.70
C ARG A 140 4.48 4.29 6.76
N ALA A 141 3.37 3.65 6.45
CA ALA A 141 3.31 2.20 6.40
C ALA A 141 2.69 1.74 5.10
N PHE A 142 3.23 0.66 4.57
CA PHE A 142 2.79 0.05 3.32
C PHE A 142 2.59 -1.43 3.51
N LEU A 143 1.60 -1.98 2.82
CA LEU A 143 1.28 -3.41 2.76
C LEU A 143 1.67 -3.95 1.40
N SER A 144 2.21 -5.17 1.37
CA SER A 144 2.22 -6.02 0.18
C SER A 144 1.67 -7.41 0.52
N THR A 145 0.76 -7.94 -0.30
CA THR A 145 0.32 -9.33 -0.21
C THR A 145 1.25 -10.28 -0.99
N ASP A 146 2.10 -9.74 -1.84
CA ASP A 146 3.22 -10.47 -2.41
C ASP A 146 4.40 -10.39 -1.45
N VAL A 147 4.66 -11.48 -0.74
CA VAL A 147 5.73 -11.55 0.28
C VAL A 147 7.11 -11.76 -0.34
N ALA A 148 7.19 -12.11 -1.61
CA ALA A 148 8.45 -12.29 -2.32
C ALA A 148 9.10 -10.97 -2.75
N LEU A 149 8.32 -9.87 -2.81
CA LEU A 149 8.86 -8.57 -3.18
C LEU A 149 9.88 -8.06 -2.16
N SER A 150 10.95 -7.50 -2.69
CA SER A 150 11.90 -6.71 -1.91
C SER A 150 11.28 -5.40 -1.42
N VAL A 151 11.96 -4.74 -0.48
CA VAL A 151 11.54 -3.43 0.02
C VAL A 151 11.53 -2.38 -1.10
N ASP A 152 12.59 -2.38 -1.94
CA ASP A 152 12.75 -1.42 -3.04
C ASP A 152 11.67 -1.62 -4.12
N GLU A 153 11.36 -2.85 -4.48
CA GLU A 153 10.30 -3.18 -5.43
C GLU A 153 8.93 -2.75 -4.91
N THR A 154 8.60 -3.10 -3.66
CA THR A 154 7.33 -2.73 -3.04
C THR A 154 7.12 -1.21 -3.06
N LEU A 155 8.12 -0.44 -2.65
CA LEU A 155 8.03 1.02 -2.61
C LEU A 155 8.03 1.63 -4.03
N SER A 156 8.78 1.07 -4.96
CA SER A 156 8.83 1.49 -6.35
C SER A 156 7.50 1.26 -7.06
N TYR A 157 6.88 0.09 -6.86
CA TYR A 157 5.56 -0.21 -7.40
C TYR A 157 4.48 0.68 -6.77
N TYR A 158 4.51 0.87 -5.44
CA TYR A 158 3.58 1.79 -4.80
C TYR A 158 3.68 3.21 -5.37
N ALA A 159 4.88 3.65 -5.70
CA ALA A 159 5.10 4.97 -6.28
C ALA A 159 4.51 5.11 -7.71
N CYS A 160 4.18 4.01 -8.40
CA CYS A 160 3.44 4.02 -9.66
C CYS A 160 1.97 4.44 -9.49
N ARG A 161 1.47 4.58 -8.26
CA ARG A 161 0.13 5.13 -7.98
C ARG A 161 0.07 6.66 -8.20
N TRP A 162 1.20 7.36 -8.15
CA TRP A 162 1.26 8.82 -8.22
C TRP A 162 0.58 9.48 -9.43
N PRO A 163 0.61 8.90 -10.66
CA PRO A 163 -0.08 9.47 -11.81
C PRO A 163 -1.57 9.73 -11.60
N ILE A 164 -2.24 8.97 -10.74
CA ILE A 164 -3.67 9.18 -10.44
C ILE A 164 -3.90 10.52 -9.70
N GLU A 165 -2.98 10.92 -8.83
CA GLU A 165 -3.06 12.20 -8.10
C GLU A 165 -2.81 13.39 -9.04
N ILE A 166 -1.86 13.25 -9.96
CA ILE A 166 -1.58 14.25 -11.00
C ILE A 166 -2.82 14.42 -11.89
N PHE A 167 -3.43 13.31 -12.32
CA PHE A 167 -4.65 13.36 -13.13
C PHE A 167 -5.77 14.13 -12.43
N PHE A 168 -6.07 13.81 -11.17
CA PHE A 168 -7.11 14.52 -10.43
C PHE A 168 -6.76 15.99 -10.14
N ALA A 169 -5.47 16.31 -9.96
CA ALA A 169 -5.03 17.70 -9.83
C ALA A 169 -5.30 18.49 -11.11
N SER A 170 -5.03 17.91 -12.28
CA SER A 170 -5.26 18.57 -13.58
C SER A 170 -6.75 18.78 -13.89
N VAL A 171 -7.64 17.87 -13.47
CA VAL A 171 -9.09 17.98 -13.68
C VAL A 171 -9.75 19.02 -12.77
N ARG A 172 -9.14 19.38 -11.63
CA ARG A 172 -9.69 20.38 -10.70
C ARG A 172 -9.44 21.84 -11.13
N ILE A 173 -8.66 22.08 -12.16
CA ILE A 173 -8.27 23.42 -12.63
C ILE A 173 -9.23 23.99 -13.69
N ASN A 174 -10.19 23.19 -14.13
CA ASN A 174 -11.28 23.60 -15.05
C ASN A 174 -12.61 23.57 -14.27
#